data_17e9125eac8cd87540ca7e8475019225
#
_entry.id   17e9125eac8cd87540ca7e8475019225
#
_cell.length_a   1.000
_cell.length_b   1.000
_cell.length_c   1.000
_cell.angle_alpha   90.00
_cell.angle_beta   90.00
_cell.angle_gamma   90.00
#
_symmetry.space_group_name_H-M   'P 1'
#
loop_
_entity.id
_entity.type
_entity.pdbx_description
1 polymer ?
#
loop_
_entity_poly.entity_id
_entity_poly.type
_entity_poly.pdbx_seq_one_letter_code
_entity_poly.pdbx_strand_id
1 'polypeptide(L)'
;MPRSKLTISALVTVIVVSFIGALVQLATFRLANHLENNFGYQPNPAGLKEFLGELKEPTFAQAGADAVKKAKGKDVYLYRYADQAHRKVYGTPFEAWNQGQMGSCVAFGWGVSSYIGQATDHATGELPNPPLECDVSAIYGGSRTAGRMPPVTNAGFSDGSYGAAAARWVSGKCKTPGIGGILYKQKYGSVDLTTYSIPLTRQWGAYGVPLDLAKEANKHTARAVAQVSTWEELCAALESGYCVPICSNVGFAATNVRDEDGFLPRGGQWSHCMTLVSIRHAANAPENGMKRPRDGALCLNSWGTRWVSGGKLPSDQPDGSFWIERKDVEAILAQGDSFAIGGVNGFAYRDLDHGGWLQPGANDESK
;
A
#
# COMPACT_ATOMS: atom_id res chain seq x y z
N MET A 1 60.04 -25.12 -40.63
CA MET A 1 58.96 -25.19 -39.66
C MET A 1 58.02 -24.02 -39.90
N PRO A 2 56.78 -24.19 -40.42
CA PRO A 2 55.85 -23.09 -40.59
C PRO A 2 55.17 -22.76 -39.28
N ARG A 3 55.38 -21.54 -38.78
CA ARG A 3 54.63 -20.98 -37.63
C ARG A 3 53.19 -20.70 -38.06
N SER A 4 52.23 -21.28 -37.32
CA SER A 4 50.83 -21.20 -37.56
C SER A 4 50.29 -19.75 -37.48
N LYS A 5 49.70 -19.23 -38.53
CA LYS A 5 48.89 -18.00 -38.54
C LYS A 5 47.49 -18.20 -37.94
N LEU A 6 47.37 -19.01 -36.87
CA LEU A 6 46.10 -19.43 -36.30
C LEU A 6 45.81 -18.68 -35.01
N THR A 7 46.06 -17.39 -34.92
CA THR A 7 46.04 -16.89 -33.55
C THR A 7 45.26 -15.59 -33.33
N ILE A 8 45.13 -14.72 -34.31
CA ILE A 8 44.46 -13.44 -34.00
C ILE A 8 42.94 -13.55 -34.21
N SER A 9 42.49 -14.21 -35.27
CA SER A 9 41.04 -14.34 -35.54
C SER A 9 40.35 -15.23 -34.51
N ALA A 10 40.95 -16.36 -34.12
CA ALA A 10 40.43 -17.25 -33.12
C ALA A 10 40.37 -16.58 -31.72
N LEU A 11 41.40 -15.79 -31.39
CA LEU A 11 41.44 -15.06 -30.10
C LEU A 11 40.37 -13.95 -30.03
N VAL A 12 40.20 -13.20 -31.12
CA VAL A 12 39.14 -12.17 -31.22
C VAL A 12 37.75 -12.79 -31.12
N THR A 13 37.51 -13.93 -31.78
CA THR A 13 36.22 -14.63 -31.70
C THR A 13 35.93 -15.11 -30.29
N VAL A 14 36.89 -15.69 -29.58
CA VAL A 14 36.73 -16.14 -28.18
C VAL A 14 36.45 -14.97 -27.27
N ILE A 15 37.14 -13.84 -27.42
CA ILE A 15 36.92 -12.64 -26.59
C ILE A 15 35.52 -12.06 -26.86
N VAL A 16 35.09 -11.96 -28.09
CA VAL A 16 33.75 -11.44 -28.44
C VAL A 16 32.64 -12.34 -27.92
N VAL A 17 32.77 -13.66 -28.08
CA VAL A 17 31.77 -14.62 -27.55
C VAL A 17 31.70 -14.58 -26.00
N SER A 18 32.86 -14.48 -25.35
CA SER A 18 32.92 -14.35 -23.88
C SER A 18 32.31 -13.03 -23.39
N PHE A 19 32.53 -11.94 -24.12
CA PHE A 19 31.95 -10.64 -23.75
C PHE A 19 30.42 -10.59 -23.98
N ILE A 20 29.94 -11.18 -25.06
CA ILE A 20 28.51 -11.33 -25.32
C ILE A 20 27.87 -12.24 -24.27
N GLY A 21 28.50 -13.35 -23.90
CA GLY A 21 28.07 -14.26 -22.84
C GLY A 21 27.97 -13.56 -21.50
N ALA A 22 28.97 -12.75 -21.13
CA ALA A 22 28.97 -11.97 -19.89
C ALA A 22 27.87 -10.89 -19.88
N LEU A 23 27.65 -10.23 -21.02
CA LEU A 23 26.55 -9.24 -21.15
C LEU A 23 25.16 -9.88 -21.06
N VAL A 24 24.97 -11.06 -21.67
CA VAL A 24 23.73 -11.82 -21.59
C VAL A 24 23.51 -12.31 -20.15
N GLN A 25 24.54 -12.83 -19.48
CA GLN A 25 24.42 -13.22 -18.06
C GLN A 25 24.15 -12.03 -17.16
N LEU A 26 24.78 -10.89 -17.39
CA LEU A 26 24.51 -9.67 -16.62
C LEU A 26 23.09 -9.14 -16.86
N ALA A 27 22.61 -9.21 -18.10
CA ALA A 27 21.24 -8.81 -18.44
C ALA A 27 20.20 -9.78 -17.85
N THR A 28 20.43 -11.10 -17.92
CA THR A 28 19.56 -12.10 -17.31
C THR A 28 19.58 -12.01 -15.78
N PHE A 29 20.74 -11.79 -15.16
CA PHE A 29 20.85 -11.57 -13.72
C PHE A 29 20.14 -10.29 -13.27
N ARG A 30 20.30 -9.19 -14.02
CA ARG A 30 19.57 -7.93 -13.74
C ARG A 30 18.06 -8.09 -13.93
N LEU A 31 17.65 -8.82 -14.97
CA LEU A 31 16.24 -9.10 -15.25
C LEU A 31 15.64 -10.00 -14.18
N ALA A 32 16.35 -11.05 -13.75
CA ALA A 32 15.91 -11.93 -12.66
C ALA A 32 15.78 -11.18 -11.35
N ASN A 33 16.80 -10.38 -10.96
CA ASN A 33 16.72 -9.55 -9.76
C ASN A 33 15.61 -8.49 -9.84
N HIS A 34 15.35 -7.95 -11.04
CA HIS A 34 14.25 -7.01 -11.24
C HIS A 34 12.88 -7.70 -11.11
N LEU A 35 12.75 -8.93 -11.62
CA LEU A 35 11.55 -9.75 -11.50
C LEU A 35 11.33 -10.24 -10.06
N GLU A 36 12.40 -10.65 -9.37
CA GLU A 36 12.31 -11.13 -7.98
C GLU A 36 11.91 -10.03 -6.98
N ASN A 37 12.21 -8.76 -7.27
CA ASN A 37 11.93 -7.62 -6.39
C ASN A 37 10.80 -6.71 -6.89
N ASN A 38 10.13 -7.06 -7.98
CA ASN A 38 8.99 -6.31 -8.49
C ASN A 38 7.67 -6.94 -8.02
N PHE A 39 7.13 -6.37 -6.96
CA PHE A 39 5.88 -6.82 -6.35
C PHE A 39 4.64 -6.12 -6.94
N GLY A 40 4.81 -5.28 -7.96
CA GLY A 40 3.73 -4.67 -8.72
C GLY A 40 3.66 -3.13 -8.66
N TYR A 41 4.61 -2.46 -8.02
CA TYR A 41 4.73 -1.01 -8.14
C TYR A 41 5.57 -0.65 -9.38
N GLN A 42 5.00 0.17 -10.26
CA GLN A 42 5.67 0.68 -11.46
C GLN A 42 5.71 2.22 -11.39
N PRO A 43 6.82 2.84 -10.97
CA PRO A 43 6.93 4.29 -10.86
C PRO A 43 6.55 5.00 -12.16
N ASN A 44 5.65 5.98 -12.08
CA ASN A 44 5.26 6.82 -13.22
C ASN A 44 5.25 8.30 -12.84
N PRO A 45 6.42 8.97 -12.83
CA PRO A 45 6.52 10.38 -12.45
C PRO A 45 5.67 11.32 -13.32
N ALA A 46 5.49 11.00 -14.60
CA ALA A 46 4.66 11.80 -15.50
C ALA A 46 3.18 11.68 -15.15
N GLY A 47 2.68 10.45 -14.91
CA GLY A 47 1.31 10.21 -14.49
C GLY A 47 1.01 10.77 -13.10
N LEU A 48 1.98 10.70 -12.18
CA LEU A 48 1.90 11.35 -10.87
C LEU A 48 1.75 12.87 -11.00
N LYS A 49 2.63 13.51 -11.78
CA LYS A 49 2.59 14.97 -12.02
C LYS A 49 1.27 15.40 -12.67
N GLU A 50 0.79 14.64 -13.67
CA GLU A 50 -0.50 14.88 -14.32
C GLU A 50 -1.64 14.85 -13.29
N PHE A 51 -1.69 13.81 -12.45
CA PHE A 51 -2.74 13.66 -11.45
C PHE A 51 -2.72 14.76 -10.39
N LEU A 52 -1.55 15.10 -9.86
CA LEU A 52 -1.42 16.19 -8.88
C LEU A 52 -1.85 17.53 -9.47
N GLY A 53 -1.58 17.80 -10.74
CA GLY A 53 -2.02 19.01 -11.44
C GLY A 53 -3.54 19.12 -11.62
N GLU A 54 -4.29 18.03 -11.51
CA GLU A 54 -5.76 18.00 -11.59
C GLU A 54 -6.44 18.19 -10.22
N LEU A 55 -5.68 18.05 -9.11
CA LEU A 55 -6.21 18.23 -7.78
C LEU A 55 -6.20 19.71 -7.38
N LYS A 56 -7.30 20.18 -6.80
CA LYS A 56 -7.38 21.55 -6.26
C LYS A 56 -6.41 21.76 -5.10
N GLU A 57 -6.29 20.74 -4.24
CA GLU A 57 -5.44 20.72 -3.05
C GLU A 57 -4.61 19.42 -3.11
N PRO A 58 -3.48 19.43 -3.85
CA PRO A 58 -2.74 18.21 -4.15
C PRO A 58 -1.99 17.61 -2.96
N THR A 59 -1.59 18.40 -1.96
CA THR A 59 -0.87 17.91 -0.78
C THR A 59 -1.78 17.79 0.44
N PHE A 60 -1.42 16.92 1.38
CA PHE A 60 -2.16 16.79 2.63
C PHE A 60 -2.07 18.08 3.48
N ALA A 61 -0.94 18.78 3.41
CA ALA A 61 -0.80 20.10 4.06
C ALA A 61 -1.84 21.12 3.59
N GLN A 62 -2.33 21.00 2.34
CA GLN A 62 -3.40 21.85 1.80
C GLN A 62 -4.79 21.29 2.13
N ALA A 63 -5.03 20.04 1.73
CA ALA A 63 -6.36 19.41 1.83
C ALA A 63 -6.75 19.07 3.28
N GLY A 64 -5.78 18.78 4.14
CA GLY A 64 -5.92 18.45 5.56
C GLY A 64 -5.33 19.52 6.49
N ALA A 65 -5.31 20.80 6.09
CA ALA A 65 -4.63 21.87 6.83
C ALA A 65 -5.07 21.97 8.30
N ASP A 66 -6.35 21.72 8.58
CA ASP A 66 -6.87 21.74 9.96
C ASP A 66 -6.34 20.55 10.77
N ALA A 67 -6.21 19.36 10.16
CA ALA A 67 -5.60 18.19 10.76
C ALA A 67 -4.11 18.42 11.06
N VAL A 68 -3.37 18.99 10.11
CA VAL A 68 -1.95 19.34 10.30
C VAL A 68 -1.76 20.34 11.44
N LYS A 69 -2.61 21.37 11.52
CA LYS A 69 -2.56 22.38 12.58
C LYS A 69 -2.86 21.83 13.97
N LYS A 70 -3.73 20.80 14.04
CA LYS A 70 -4.24 20.25 15.31
C LYS A 70 -3.56 18.96 15.74
N ALA A 71 -2.64 18.42 14.94
CA ALA A 71 -1.88 17.23 15.30
C ALA A 71 -1.14 17.43 16.63
N LYS A 72 -1.20 16.43 17.52
CA LYS A 72 -0.76 16.51 18.91
C LYS A 72 0.44 15.60 19.23
N GLY A 73 0.94 14.83 18.26
CA GLY A 73 1.99 13.84 18.48
C GLY A 73 1.51 12.64 19.29
N LYS A 74 0.26 12.23 19.09
CA LYS A 74 -0.33 11.06 19.75
C LYS A 74 0.09 9.78 19.03
N ASP A 75 0.29 8.72 19.80
CA ASP A 75 0.36 7.37 19.24
C ASP A 75 -1.02 6.93 18.76
N VAL A 76 -1.08 6.31 17.57
CA VAL A 76 -2.32 5.94 16.89
C VAL A 76 -2.26 4.52 16.34
N TYR A 77 -3.35 3.78 16.45
CA TYR A 77 -3.45 2.37 16.07
C TYR A 77 -4.74 2.12 15.25
N LEU A 78 -4.80 2.63 14.00
CA LEU A 78 -6.02 2.57 13.19
C LEU A 78 -6.46 1.15 12.82
N TYR A 79 -5.53 0.19 12.78
CA TYR A 79 -5.88 -1.22 12.55
C TYR A 79 -6.87 -1.76 13.58
N ARG A 80 -6.95 -1.18 14.78
CA ARG A 80 -7.90 -1.60 15.83
C ARG A 80 -9.35 -1.31 15.45
N TYR A 81 -9.61 -0.22 14.72
CA TYR A 81 -10.93 0.05 14.16
C TYR A 81 -11.31 -1.01 13.12
N ALA A 82 -10.35 -1.38 12.26
CA ALA A 82 -10.55 -2.45 11.30
C ALA A 82 -10.83 -3.81 11.98
N ASP A 83 -10.09 -4.13 13.05
CA ASP A 83 -10.31 -5.37 13.81
C ASP A 83 -11.71 -5.40 14.44
N GLN A 84 -12.17 -4.30 15.05
CA GLN A 84 -13.52 -4.18 15.60
C GLN A 84 -14.60 -4.37 14.53
N ALA A 85 -14.46 -3.68 13.39
CA ALA A 85 -15.40 -3.79 12.27
C ALA A 85 -15.40 -5.21 11.69
N HIS A 86 -14.22 -5.81 11.54
CA HIS A 86 -14.06 -7.15 10.97
C HIS A 86 -14.68 -8.22 11.85
N ARG A 87 -14.47 -8.15 13.17
CA ARG A 87 -15.13 -9.05 14.14
C ARG A 87 -16.65 -8.90 14.10
N LYS A 88 -17.15 -7.68 13.96
CA LYS A 88 -18.59 -7.42 13.88
C LYS A 88 -19.23 -7.99 12.61
N VAL A 89 -18.54 -7.92 11.47
CA VAL A 89 -19.06 -8.36 10.17
C VAL A 89 -18.80 -9.86 9.92
N TYR A 90 -17.56 -10.31 10.22
CA TYR A 90 -17.09 -11.65 9.82
C TYR A 90 -16.86 -12.61 10.98
N GLY A 91 -16.92 -12.11 12.24
CA GLY A 91 -16.71 -12.94 13.45
C GLY A 91 -15.24 -13.33 13.69
N THR A 92 -14.30 -12.81 12.92
CA THR A 92 -12.85 -13.12 12.99
C THR A 92 -12.01 -11.85 13.11
N PRO A 93 -10.78 -11.94 13.67
CA PRO A 93 -9.84 -10.82 13.67
C PRO A 93 -9.52 -10.31 12.27
N PHE A 94 -9.16 -9.03 12.17
CA PHE A 94 -8.60 -8.46 10.96
C PHE A 94 -7.15 -8.94 10.78
N GLU A 95 -6.85 -9.47 9.61
CA GLU A 95 -5.54 -10.00 9.26
C GLU A 95 -4.96 -9.31 8.02
N ALA A 96 -3.63 -9.36 7.88
CA ALA A 96 -2.96 -8.88 6.67
C ALA A 96 -3.42 -9.69 5.44
N TRP A 97 -3.83 -8.98 4.40
CA TRP A 97 -4.27 -9.59 3.14
C TRP A 97 -3.11 -10.20 2.36
N ASN A 98 -3.40 -11.05 1.37
CA ASN A 98 -2.39 -11.74 0.59
C ASN A 98 -2.64 -11.58 -0.92
N GLN A 99 -1.72 -10.89 -1.62
CA GLN A 99 -1.78 -10.68 -3.07
C GLN A 99 -1.39 -11.92 -3.88
N GLY A 100 -0.78 -12.92 -3.23
CA GLY A 100 -0.24 -14.09 -3.93
C GLY A 100 0.87 -13.71 -4.90
N GLN A 101 0.89 -14.36 -6.05
CA GLN A 101 1.91 -14.16 -7.10
C GLN A 101 1.44 -13.21 -8.22
N MET A 102 0.67 -12.19 -7.86
CA MET A 102 0.20 -11.16 -8.78
C MET A 102 0.81 -9.81 -8.41
N GLY A 103 1.31 -9.04 -9.37
CA GLY A 103 1.83 -7.71 -9.13
C GLY A 103 0.74 -6.67 -8.81
N SER A 104 -0.13 -6.96 -7.85
CA SER A 104 -1.28 -6.17 -7.47
C SER A 104 -1.10 -5.38 -6.16
N CYS A 105 0.13 -5.24 -5.67
CA CYS A 105 0.42 -4.60 -4.39
C CYS A 105 -0.19 -3.20 -4.25
N VAL A 106 -0.21 -2.41 -5.33
CA VAL A 106 -0.83 -1.08 -5.32
C VAL A 106 -2.32 -1.17 -4.98
N ALA A 107 -3.04 -2.10 -5.60
CA ALA A 107 -4.45 -2.30 -5.31
C ALA A 107 -4.69 -2.80 -3.87
N PHE A 108 -3.80 -3.64 -3.35
CA PHE A 108 -3.87 -4.12 -1.96
C PHE A 108 -3.63 -2.99 -0.98
N GLY A 109 -2.58 -2.18 -1.15
CA GLY A 109 -2.33 -1.03 -0.28
C GLY A 109 -3.51 -0.05 -0.25
N TRP A 110 -4.09 0.25 -1.40
CA TRP A 110 -5.25 1.13 -1.51
C TRP A 110 -6.54 0.50 -0.97
N GLY A 111 -6.76 -0.80 -1.18
CA GLY A 111 -7.92 -1.52 -0.66
C GLY A 111 -7.91 -1.62 0.86
N VAL A 112 -6.77 -1.98 1.46
CA VAL A 112 -6.59 -2.03 2.91
C VAL A 112 -6.75 -0.63 3.52
N SER A 113 -6.13 0.40 2.95
CA SER A 113 -6.28 1.78 3.41
C SER A 113 -7.74 2.24 3.38
N SER A 114 -8.46 1.92 2.31
CA SER A 114 -9.88 2.26 2.16
C SER A 114 -10.74 1.53 3.18
N TYR A 115 -10.47 0.24 3.44
CA TYR A 115 -11.20 -0.54 4.42
C TYR A 115 -11.00 0.00 5.85
N ILE A 116 -9.75 0.24 6.25
CA ILE A 116 -9.42 0.79 7.58
C ILE A 116 -10.01 2.20 7.74
N GLY A 117 -9.91 3.04 6.69
CA GLY A 117 -10.53 4.38 6.71
C GLY A 117 -12.03 4.33 6.94
N GLN A 118 -12.76 3.46 6.21
CA GLN A 118 -14.20 3.27 6.41
C GLN A 118 -14.54 2.67 7.77
N ALA A 119 -13.71 1.78 8.32
CA ALA A 119 -13.87 1.26 9.67
C ALA A 119 -13.70 2.37 10.72
N THR A 120 -12.76 3.29 10.49
CA THR A 120 -12.60 4.49 11.31
C THR A 120 -13.82 5.42 11.19
N ASP A 121 -14.31 5.68 9.98
CA ASP A 121 -15.53 6.47 9.73
C ASP A 121 -16.75 5.85 10.45
N HIS A 122 -16.85 4.51 10.47
CA HIS A 122 -17.91 3.82 11.23
C HIS A 122 -17.75 4.01 12.75
N ALA A 123 -16.55 3.83 13.26
CA ALA A 123 -16.28 3.96 14.69
C ALA A 123 -16.49 5.40 15.21
N THR A 124 -16.29 6.41 14.34
CA THR A 124 -16.55 7.83 14.64
C THR A 124 -18.00 8.25 14.37
N GLY A 125 -18.86 7.33 13.92
CA GLY A 125 -20.26 7.59 13.64
C GLY A 125 -20.54 8.27 12.29
N GLU A 126 -19.55 8.44 11.44
CA GLU A 126 -19.70 9.03 10.10
C GLU A 126 -20.28 8.02 9.10
N LEU A 127 -20.06 6.72 9.33
CA LEU A 127 -20.69 5.62 8.60
C LEU A 127 -21.66 4.85 9.51
N PRO A 128 -22.93 4.66 9.12
CA PRO A 128 -23.91 4.00 9.97
C PRO A 128 -23.65 2.51 10.19
N ASN A 129 -23.05 1.84 9.20
CA ASN A 129 -22.79 0.41 9.25
C ASN A 129 -21.28 0.14 9.13
N PRO A 130 -20.76 -0.95 9.74
CA PRO A 130 -19.39 -1.36 9.55
C PRO A 130 -19.17 -1.74 8.07
N PRO A 131 -18.00 -1.38 7.49
CA PRO A 131 -17.73 -1.65 6.09
C PRO A 131 -17.52 -3.13 5.83
N LEU A 132 -17.83 -3.54 4.59
CA LEU A 132 -17.30 -4.77 4.01
C LEU A 132 -15.87 -4.54 3.54
N GLU A 133 -15.08 -5.61 3.47
CA GLU A 133 -13.76 -5.53 2.85
C GLU A 133 -13.85 -5.11 1.38
N CYS A 134 -12.88 -4.30 0.94
CA CYS A 134 -12.79 -3.85 -0.45
C CYS A 134 -12.30 -4.97 -1.37
N ASP A 135 -12.89 -5.08 -2.56
CA ASP A 135 -12.34 -5.90 -3.64
C ASP A 135 -11.14 -5.19 -4.29
N VAL A 136 -10.02 -5.89 -4.36
CA VAL A 136 -8.78 -5.35 -4.92
C VAL A 136 -8.66 -5.53 -6.43
N SER A 137 -9.43 -6.46 -7.02
CA SER A 137 -9.39 -6.71 -8.48
C SER A 137 -9.92 -5.51 -9.26
N ALA A 138 -10.97 -4.85 -8.73
CA ALA A 138 -11.52 -3.62 -9.31
C ALA A 138 -10.54 -2.45 -9.19
N ILE A 139 -9.86 -2.29 -8.05
CA ILE A 139 -8.84 -1.26 -7.87
C ILE A 139 -7.66 -1.52 -8.81
N TYR A 140 -7.23 -2.78 -8.95
CA TYR A 140 -6.14 -3.15 -9.87
C TYR A 140 -6.49 -2.83 -11.33
N GLY A 141 -7.59 -3.38 -11.84
CA GLY A 141 -8.02 -3.15 -13.22
C GLY A 141 -8.29 -1.68 -13.51
N GLY A 142 -8.92 -1.01 -12.55
CA GLY A 142 -9.24 0.42 -12.64
C GLY A 142 -8.01 1.32 -12.65
N SER A 143 -7.05 1.08 -11.75
CA SER A 143 -5.81 1.87 -11.70
C SER A 143 -4.98 1.70 -12.98
N ARG A 144 -4.94 0.50 -13.56
CA ARG A 144 -4.24 0.26 -14.82
C ARG A 144 -4.90 1.00 -15.99
N THR A 145 -6.23 0.96 -16.05
CA THR A 145 -6.99 1.71 -17.07
C THR A 145 -6.81 3.23 -16.88
N ALA A 146 -6.99 3.72 -15.65
CA ALA A 146 -6.83 5.13 -15.33
C ALA A 146 -5.38 5.62 -15.53
N GLY A 147 -4.40 4.73 -15.30
CA GLY A 147 -2.98 4.98 -15.51
C GLY A 147 -2.49 4.75 -16.95
N ARG A 148 -3.38 4.32 -17.85
CA ARG A 148 -3.03 3.95 -19.25
C ARG A 148 -1.88 2.95 -19.34
N MET A 149 -1.88 1.98 -18.43
CA MET A 149 -0.85 0.94 -18.39
C MET A 149 -1.04 -0.04 -19.58
N PRO A 150 0.03 -0.65 -20.09
CA PRO A 150 -0.10 -1.70 -21.10
C PRO A 150 -0.93 -2.89 -20.57
N PRO A 151 -1.64 -3.64 -21.42
CA PRO A 151 -2.34 -4.84 -21.00
C PRO A 151 -1.43 -5.83 -20.27
N VAL A 152 -1.95 -6.53 -19.27
CA VAL A 152 -1.23 -7.61 -18.59
C VAL A 152 -1.04 -8.76 -19.57
N THR A 153 0.20 -9.21 -19.75
CA THR A 153 0.52 -10.38 -20.58
C THR A 153 0.63 -11.63 -19.71
N ASN A 154 0.50 -12.81 -20.32
CA ASN A 154 0.70 -14.09 -19.62
C ASN A 154 2.13 -14.26 -19.08
N ALA A 155 3.10 -13.53 -19.65
CA ALA A 155 4.48 -13.50 -19.18
C ALA A 155 4.73 -12.58 -17.98
N GLY A 156 3.72 -11.82 -17.52
CA GLY A 156 3.83 -10.93 -16.35
C GLY A 156 4.65 -9.66 -16.56
N PHE A 157 5.25 -9.43 -17.73
CA PHE A 157 6.14 -8.30 -17.99
C PHE A 157 5.49 -6.91 -17.87
N SER A 158 4.17 -6.85 -17.95
CA SER A 158 3.40 -5.61 -17.80
C SER A 158 2.59 -5.56 -16.51
N ASP A 159 2.85 -6.47 -15.57
CA ASP A 159 2.13 -6.53 -14.30
C ASP A 159 2.49 -5.34 -13.40
N GLY A 160 1.51 -4.85 -12.62
CA GLY A 160 1.72 -3.73 -11.71
C GLY A 160 0.91 -2.46 -12.05
N SER A 161 1.02 -1.48 -11.17
CA SER A 161 0.39 -0.16 -11.28
C SER A 161 1.18 0.88 -10.49
N TYR A 162 0.68 2.11 -10.32
CA TYR A 162 1.29 3.15 -9.50
C TYR A 162 0.25 3.88 -8.64
N GLY A 163 0.72 4.52 -7.56
CA GLY A 163 -0.14 5.08 -6.53
C GLY A 163 -1.10 6.13 -7.04
N ALA A 164 -0.63 7.12 -7.82
CA ALA A 164 -1.49 8.16 -8.37
C ALA A 164 -2.59 7.62 -9.31
N ALA A 165 -2.37 6.50 -10.03
CA ALA A 165 -3.41 5.87 -10.83
C ALA A 165 -4.48 5.21 -9.97
N ALA A 166 -4.08 4.57 -8.86
CA ALA A 166 -5.03 4.03 -7.90
C ALA A 166 -5.79 5.15 -7.17
N ALA A 167 -5.11 6.27 -6.83
CA ALA A 167 -5.73 7.47 -6.28
C ALA A 167 -6.84 8.01 -7.22
N ARG A 168 -6.52 8.11 -8.51
CA ARG A 168 -7.48 8.53 -9.55
C ARG A 168 -8.69 7.62 -9.61
N TRP A 169 -8.46 6.31 -9.61
CA TRP A 169 -9.55 5.34 -9.64
C TRP A 169 -10.41 5.37 -8.38
N VAL A 170 -9.81 5.23 -7.21
CA VAL A 170 -10.53 5.17 -5.92
C VAL A 170 -11.31 6.44 -5.63
N SER A 171 -10.82 7.61 -6.06
CA SER A 171 -11.52 8.88 -5.90
C SER A 171 -12.55 9.17 -7.01
N GLY A 172 -12.72 8.28 -7.99
CA GLY A 172 -13.64 8.52 -9.12
C GLY A 172 -13.21 9.67 -10.04
N LYS A 173 -11.96 10.17 -9.90
CA LYS A 173 -11.41 11.25 -10.74
C LYS A 173 -10.86 10.71 -12.06
N CYS A 174 -11.56 9.74 -12.66
CA CYS A 174 -11.22 9.16 -13.94
C CYS A 174 -11.53 10.12 -15.08
N LYS A 175 -10.79 10.01 -16.21
CA LYS A 175 -11.07 10.82 -17.40
C LYS A 175 -12.48 10.57 -17.97
N THR A 176 -12.97 9.34 -17.83
CA THR A 176 -14.38 9.01 -18.09
C THR A 176 -15.16 9.30 -16.82
N PRO A 177 -16.13 10.25 -16.85
CA PRO A 177 -16.96 10.55 -15.68
C PRO A 177 -17.85 9.37 -15.28
N GLY A 178 -18.13 9.27 -13.98
CA GLY A 178 -19.08 8.31 -13.44
C GLY A 178 -18.58 6.88 -13.35
N ILE A 179 -17.26 6.69 -13.40
CA ILE A 179 -16.60 5.40 -13.15
C ILE A 179 -15.48 5.55 -12.11
N GLY A 180 -15.06 4.43 -11.54
CA GLY A 180 -14.04 4.39 -10.49
C GLY A 180 -14.65 4.46 -9.10
N GLY A 181 -13.87 4.14 -8.11
CA GLY A 181 -14.30 3.98 -6.72
C GLY A 181 -14.00 2.57 -6.22
N ILE A 182 -14.80 2.10 -5.26
CA ILE A 182 -14.56 0.85 -4.55
C ILE A 182 -15.73 -0.12 -4.80
N LEU A 183 -15.40 -1.38 -5.10
CA LEU A 183 -16.31 -2.51 -4.94
C LEU A 183 -15.97 -3.24 -3.66
N TYR A 184 -16.96 -3.87 -3.05
CA TYR A 184 -16.79 -4.67 -1.85
C TYR A 184 -16.73 -6.17 -2.17
N LYS A 185 -16.20 -6.97 -1.26
CA LYS A 185 -16.19 -8.42 -1.34
C LYS A 185 -17.60 -9.00 -1.19
N GLN A 186 -18.37 -8.93 -2.25
CA GLN A 186 -19.73 -9.46 -2.36
C GLN A 186 -20.04 -9.89 -3.80
N LYS A 187 -21.24 -10.39 -4.04
CA LYS A 187 -21.69 -10.74 -5.39
C LYS A 187 -22.34 -9.54 -6.10
N TYR A 188 -22.00 -9.36 -7.35
CA TYR A 188 -22.57 -8.35 -8.26
C TYR A 188 -23.12 -9.08 -9.49
N GLY A 189 -24.40 -9.45 -9.45
CA GLY A 189 -25.01 -10.28 -10.49
C GLY A 189 -24.30 -11.63 -10.61
N SER A 190 -23.75 -11.90 -11.79
CA SER A 190 -22.96 -13.12 -12.07
C SER A 190 -21.50 -13.06 -11.62
N VAL A 191 -21.01 -11.89 -11.21
CA VAL A 191 -19.64 -11.70 -10.78
C VAL A 191 -19.53 -11.89 -9.28
N ASP A 192 -18.73 -12.87 -8.87
CA ASP A 192 -18.47 -13.18 -7.46
C ASP A 192 -17.13 -12.58 -7.02
N LEU A 193 -17.18 -11.57 -6.15
CA LEU A 193 -16.02 -10.89 -5.57
C LEU A 193 -15.82 -11.25 -4.09
N THR A 194 -16.52 -12.24 -3.56
CA THR A 194 -16.42 -12.64 -2.14
C THR A 194 -15.02 -13.10 -1.75
N THR A 195 -14.25 -13.59 -2.72
CA THR A 195 -12.86 -14.02 -2.54
C THR A 195 -11.96 -13.42 -3.61
N TYR A 196 -10.72 -13.07 -3.23
CA TYR A 196 -9.72 -12.57 -4.17
C TYR A 196 -9.40 -13.63 -5.24
N SER A 197 -9.43 -13.20 -6.51
CA SER A 197 -9.19 -14.07 -7.67
C SER A 197 -8.08 -13.52 -8.55
N ILE A 198 -6.91 -14.19 -8.57
CA ILE A 198 -5.79 -13.83 -9.47
C ILE A 198 -6.21 -13.86 -10.95
N PRO A 199 -6.93 -14.88 -11.46
CA PRO A 199 -7.41 -14.87 -12.84
C PRO A 199 -8.28 -13.67 -13.18
N LEU A 200 -9.24 -13.32 -12.32
CA LEU A 200 -10.11 -12.14 -12.50
C LEU A 200 -9.33 -10.85 -12.47
N THR A 201 -8.42 -10.71 -11.48
CA THR A 201 -7.54 -9.54 -11.34
C THR A 201 -6.70 -9.34 -12.59
N ARG A 202 -6.14 -10.42 -13.15
CA ARG A 202 -5.37 -10.38 -14.40
C ARG A 202 -6.25 -9.99 -15.59
N GLN A 203 -7.45 -10.55 -15.68
CA GLN A 203 -8.41 -10.21 -16.73
C GLN A 203 -8.77 -8.71 -16.70
N TRP A 204 -9.10 -8.19 -15.53
CA TRP A 204 -9.42 -6.76 -15.40
C TRP A 204 -8.20 -5.86 -15.56
N GLY A 205 -7.02 -6.33 -15.18
CA GLY A 205 -5.76 -5.65 -15.45
C GLY A 205 -5.44 -5.52 -16.93
N ALA A 206 -5.89 -6.47 -17.76
CA ALA A 206 -5.69 -6.48 -19.21
C ALA A 206 -6.77 -5.69 -19.97
N TYR A 207 -8.03 -5.82 -19.56
CA TYR A 207 -9.19 -5.33 -20.34
C TYR A 207 -9.99 -4.24 -19.64
N GLY A 208 -9.64 -3.89 -18.40
CA GLY A 208 -10.40 -2.97 -17.56
C GLY A 208 -11.53 -3.67 -16.78
N VAL A 209 -12.07 -2.93 -15.83
CA VAL A 209 -13.26 -3.33 -15.07
C VAL A 209 -14.49 -3.21 -15.98
N PRO A 210 -15.43 -4.19 -16.00
CA PRO A 210 -16.68 -4.06 -16.73
C PRO A 210 -17.40 -2.75 -16.41
N LEU A 211 -17.97 -2.11 -17.43
CA LEU A 211 -18.50 -0.74 -17.30
C LEU A 211 -19.62 -0.60 -16.26
N ASP A 212 -20.48 -1.59 -16.15
CA ASP A 212 -21.55 -1.66 -15.15
C ASP A 212 -20.98 -1.71 -13.73
N LEU A 213 -19.94 -2.53 -13.50
CA LEU A 213 -19.24 -2.61 -12.23
C LEU A 213 -18.39 -1.36 -11.95
N ALA A 214 -17.80 -0.75 -12.97
CA ALA A 214 -17.07 0.51 -12.82
C ALA A 214 -18.01 1.67 -12.41
N LYS A 215 -19.25 1.68 -12.90
CA LYS A 215 -20.31 2.60 -12.46
C LYS A 215 -20.82 2.27 -11.06
N GLU A 216 -20.94 0.99 -10.72
CA GLU A 216 -21.29 0.55 -9.36
C GLU A 216 -20.24 1.02 -8.35
N ALA A 217 -18.96 0.81 -8.65
CA ALA A 217 -17.86 1.31 -7.83
C ALA A 217 -17.94 2.83 -7.59
N ASN A 218 -18.44 3.60 -8.56
CA ASN A 218 -18.54 5.06 -8.45
C ASN A 218 -19.52 5.54 -7.37
N LYS A 219 -20.38 4.69 -6.88
CA LYS A 219 -21.22 4.97 -5.70
C LYS A 219 -20.42 5.03 -4.40
N HIS A 220 -19.20 4.49 -4.40
CA HIS A 220 -18.33 4.33 -3.23
C HIS A 220 -16.94 4.91 -3.48
N THR A 221 -16.87 6.19 -3.83
CA THR A 221 -15.60 6.89 -4.05
C THR A 221 -15.04 7.44 -2.73
N ALA A 222 -13.73 7.45 -2.60
CA ALA A 222 -13.08 8.27 -1.60
C ALA A 222 -13.36 9.76 -1.89
N ARG A 223 -13.82 10.50 -0.89
CA ARG A 223 -14.19 11.91 -1.05
C ARG A 223 -13.00 12.82 -1.32
N ALA A 224 -11.84 12.46 -0.78
CA ALA A 224 -10.60 13.19 -0.97
C ALA A 224 -9.42 12.25 -1.06
N VAL A 225 -8.43 12.64 -1.84
CA VAL A 225 -7.10 12.04 -1.86
C VAL A 225 -6.08 13.17 -1.94
N ALA A 226 -5.01 13.07 -1.18
CA ALA A 226 -3.95 14.08 -1.16
C ALA A 226 -2.59 13.43 -0.97
N GLN A 227 -1.56 13.94 -1.66
CA GLN A 227 -0.20 13.47 -1.51
C GLN A 227 0.32 13.75 -0.10
N VAL A 228 0.99 12.75 0.48
CA VAL A 228 1.71 12.87 1.76
C VAL A 228 3.20 12.80 1.44
N SER A 229 3.94 13.86 1.76
CA SER A 229 5.34 14.02 1.38
C SER A 229 6.29 14.26 2.57
N THR A 230 5.76 14.54 3.75
CA THR A 230 6.54 14.77 4.97
C THR A 230 6.07 13.89 6.11
N TRP A 231 6.95 13.72 7.11
CA TRP A 231 6.61 13.04 8.35
C TRP A 231 5.46 13.72 9.11
N GLU A 232 5.46 15.04 9.14
CA GLU A 232 4.45 15.85 9.81
C GLU A 232 3.06 15.69 9.16
N GLU A 233 3.01 15.67 7.82
CA GLU A 233 1.77 15.35 7.07
C GLU A 233 1.28 13.93 7.37
N LEU A 234 2.19 12.95 7.44
CA LEU A 234 1.85 11.56 7.79
C LEU A 234 1.28 11.46 9.19
N CYS A 235 1.94 12.06 10.19
CA CYS A 235 1.46 12.09 11.57
C CYS A 235 0.05 12.66 11.64
N ALA A 236 -0.17 13.83 11.03
CA ALA A 236 -1.46 14.50 11.04
C ALA A 236 -2.55 13.67 10.32
N ALA A 237 -2.21 12.99 9.23
CA ALA A 237 -3.13 12.10 8.51
C ALA A 237 -3.54 10.93 9.40
N LEU A 238 -2.58 10.20 9.98
CA LEU A 238 -2.85 9.04 10.83
C LEU A 238 -3.55 9.43 12.14
N GLU A 239 -3.13 10.53 12.80
CA GLU A 239 -3.80 11.04 14.01
C GLU A 239 -5.26 11.41 13.76
N SER A 240 -5.60 11.82 12.55
CA SER A 240 -6.97 12.13 12.14
C SER A 240 -7.72 10.95 11.53
N GLY A 241 -7.13 9.74 11.52
CA GLY A 241 -7.79 8.51 11.07
C GLY A 241 -7.67 8.19 9.59
N TYR A 242 -6.71 8.82 8.89
CA TYR A 242 -6.50 8.65 7.45
C TYR A 242 -5.29 7.79 7.16
N CYS A 243 -5.50 6.56 6.70
CA CYS A 243 -4.42 5.67 6.28
C CYS A 243 -3.72 6.18 5.02
N VAL A 244 -2.44 5.80 4.89
CA VAL A 244 -1.58 6.25 3.79
C VAL A 244 -0.99 5.06 3.04
N PRO A 245 -1.55 4.66 1.87
CA PRO A 245 -0.84 3.76 0.96
C PRO A 245 0.44 4.41 0.47
N ILE A 246 1.54 3.68 0.59
CA ILE A 246 2.89 4.12 0.26
C ILE A 246 3.45 3.27 -0.87
N CYS A 247 3.82 3.90 -1.97
CA CYS A 247 4.45 3.24 -3.12
C CYS A 247 5.90 3.68 -3.24
N SER A 248 6.83 2.74 -3.20
CA SER A 248 8.26 3.09 -3.21
C SER A 248 9.15 1.96 -3.71
N ASN A 249 10.44 2.28 -3.87
CA ASN A 249 11.51 1.30 -4.10
C ASN A 249 12.30 0.96 -2.83
N VAL A 250 11.84 1.38 -1.66
CA VAL A 250 12.50 1.06 -0.37
C VAL A 250 12.11 -0.35 0.05
N GLY A 251 13.12 -1.20 0.27
CA GLY A 251 12.96 -2.56 0.75
C GLY A 251 13.38 -2.71 2.22
N PHE A 252 13.02 -3.85 2.80
CA PHE A 252 13.29 -4.19 4.20
C PHE A 252 14.06 -5.52 4.31
N ALA A 253 14.60 -5.80 5.50
CA ALA A 253 15.60 -6.85 5.68
C ALA A 253 15.19 -8.21 5.13
N ALA A 254 16.14 -8.87 4.49
CA ALA A 254 15.97 -10.21 3.93
C ALA A 254 15.66 -11.28 4.99
N THR A 255 15.95 -11.04 6.25
CA THR A 255 15.65 -11.97 7.35
C THR A 255 14.17 -12.01 7.72
N ASN A 256 13.39 -11.00 7.35
CA ASN A 256 11.97 -10.85 7.71
C ASN A 256 11.70 -11.10 9.21
N VAL A 257 12.61 -10.62 10.07
CA VAL A 257 12.51 -10.77 11.53
C VAL A 257 12.49 -9.38 12.17
N ARG A 258 11.37 -9.05 12.80
CA ARG A 258 11.21 -7.84 13.59
C ARG A 258 12.04 -7.90 14.86
N ASP A 259 12.54 -6.76 15.31
CA ASP A 259 13.13 -6.65 16.61
C ASP A 259 12.07 -6.73 17.74
N GLU A 260 12.50 -6.60 18.99
CA GLU A 260 11.64 -6.70 20.17
C GLU A 260 10.54 -5.61 20.24
N ASP A 261 10.78 -4.43 19.63
CA ASP A 261 9.81 -3.35 19.52
C ASP A 261 8.94 -3.43 18.26
N GLY A 262 9.10 -4.49 17.46
CA GLY A 262 8.30 -4.76 16.26
C GLY A 262 8.82 -4.09 14.98
N PHE A 263 10.00 -3.46 15.00
CA PHE A 263 10.58 -2.81 13.83
C PHE A 263 11.30 -3.80 12.91
N LEU A 264 11.23 -3.54 11.62
CA LEU A 264 11.98 -4.25 10.59
C LEU A 264 13.00 -3.30 9.96
N PRO A 265 14.30 -3.64 9.98
CA PRO A 265 15.32 -2.76 9.44
C PRO A 265 15.24 -2.67 7.91
N ARG A 266 15.59 -1.51 7.37
CA ARG A 266 15.73 -1.31 5.93
C ARG A 266 16.78 -2.27 5.35
N GLY A 267 16.47 -2.82 4.17
CA GLY A 267 17.38 -3.67 3.41
C GLY A 267 16.84 -3.99 2.02
N GLY A 268 17.71 -3.94 1.02
CA GLY A 268 17.34 -4.19 -0.37
C GLY A 268 16.50 -3.10 -1.03
N GLN A 269 15.95 -3.43 -2.19
CA GLN A 269 15.04 -2.58 -2.96
C GLN A 269 13.80 -3.38 -3.34
N TRP A 270 12.62 -2.83 -3.05
CA TRP A 270 11.31 -3.41 -3.39
C TRP A 270 10.51 -2.44 -4.25
N SER A 271 10.14 -2.82 -5.44
CA SER A 271 9.12 -2.08 -6.21
C SER A 271 7.74 -2.49 -5.68
N HIS A 272 7.31 -1.83 -4.59
CA HIS A 272 6.18 -2.30 -3.79
C HIS A 272 5.29 -1.18 -3.29
N CYS A 273 4.03 -1.52 -3.00
CA CYS A 273 3.09 -0.65 -2.32
C CYS A 273 2.55 -1.36 -1.07
N MET A 274 2.57 -0.65 0.03
CA MET A 274 2.07 -1.10 1.34
C MET A 274 1.20 0.00 1.95
N THR A 275 0.73 -0.19 3.19
CA THR A 275 -0.15 0.78 3.85
C THR A 275 0.37 1.15 5.22
N LEU A 276 0.51 2.45 5.51
CA LEU A 276 0.77 2.95 6.85
C LEU A 276 -0.56 3.14 7.59
N VAL A 277 -0.67 2.52 8.77
CA VAL A 277 -1.93 2.39 9.53
C VAL A 277 -1.81 2.79 11.00
N SER A 278 -0.61 3.16 11.44
CA SER A 278 -0.36 3.56 12.83
C SER A 278 0.89 4.41 12.91
N ILE A 279 0.98 5.19 13.99
CA ILE A 279 2.14 6.02 14.31
C ILE A 279 2.51 5.82 15.76
N ARG A 280 3.80 5.82 16.07
CA ARG A 280 4.35 5.88 17.42
C ARG A 280 5.46 6.90 17.50
N HIS A 281 5.50 7.62 18.62
CA HIS A 281 6.51 8.64 18.89
C HIS A 281 7.48 8.17 19.98
N ALA A 282 8.77 8.47 19.79
CA ALA A 282 9.81 8.18 20.78
C ALA A 282 9.52 8.86 22.12
N ALA A 283 8.91 10.03 22.09
CA ALA A 283 8.51 10.78 23.29
C ALA A 283 7.50 10.05 24.17
N ASN A 284 6.69 9.15 23.56
CA ASN A 284 5.65 8.37 24.23
C ASN A 284 6.14 6.96 24.64
N ALA A 285 7.46 6.70 24.60
CA ALA A 285 8.01 5.38 24.91
C ALA A 285 7.65 4.85 26.31
N PRO A 286 7.54 5.67 27.37
CA PRO A 286 7.07 5.20 28.67
C PRO A 286 5.67 4.58 28.64
N GLU A 287 4.77 5.13 27.83
CA GLU A 287 3.38 4.71 27.72
C GLU A 287 3.20 3.55 26.72
N ASN A 288 3.93 3.57 25.60
CA ASN A 288 3.78 2.57 24.55
C ASN A 288 4.70 1.35 24.70
N GLY A 289 5.57 1.35 25.72
CA GLY A 289 6.38 0.21 26.13
C GLY A 289 7.60 -0.08 25.24
N MET A 290 8.01 0.84 24.35
CA MET A 290 9.23 0.66 23.55
C MET A 290 10.48 0.58 24.43
N LYS A 291 11.30 -0.42 24.22
CA LYS A 291 12.61 -0.56 24.88
C LYS A 291 13.69 0.34 24.25
N ARG A 292 13.57 0.59 22.98
CA ARG A 292 14.43 1.50 22.21
C ARG A 292 13.57 2.60 21.59
N PRO A 293 13.42 3.76 22.28
CA PRO A 293 12.56 4.84 21.84
C PRO A 293 12.92 5.33 20.43
N ARG A 294 11.98 5.28 19.50
CA ARG A 294 12.11 5.72 18.09
C ARG A 294 10.75 6.14 17.55
N ASP A 295 10.76 7.17 16.72
CA ASP A 295 9.60 7.49 15.90
C ASP A 295 9.44 6.44 14.82
N GLY A 296 8.21 5.99 14.57
CA GLY A 296 7.93 5.01 13.53
C GLY A 296 6.48 4.91 13.13
N ALA A 297 6.24 4.36 11.94
CA ALA A 297 4.92 4.08 11.45
C ALA A 297 4.73 2.57 11.22
N LEU A 298 3.56 2.04 11.58
CA LEU A 298 3.21 0.64 11.35
C LEU A 298 2.76 0.45 9.92
N CYS A 299 3.41 -0.48 9.26
CA CYS A 299 3.15 -0.86 7.88
C CYS A 299 2.43 -2.21 7.82
N LEU A 300 1.30 -2.27 7.14
CA LEU A 300 0.66 -3.52 6.71
C LEU A 300 1.13 -3.87 5.31
N ASN A 301 1.67 -5.07 5.16
CA ASN A 301 2.06 -5.65 3.89
C ASN A 301 0.95 -6.56 3.35
N SER A 302 1.01 -6.87 2.05
CA SER A 302 0.06 -7.73 1.34
C SER A 302 0.59 -9.12 1.03
N TRP A 303 1.38 -9.71 1.93
CA TRP A 303 1.95 -11.06 1.78
C TRP A 303 1.40 -12.06 2.81
N GLY A 304 0.22 -11.75 3.37
CA GLY A 304 -0.42 -12.55 4.41
C GLY A 304 0.30 -12.42 5.76
N THR A 305 -0.07 -13.31 6.69
CA THR A 305 0.30 -13.19 8.11
C THR A 305 1.66 -13.79 8.46
N ARG A 306 2.24 -14.65 7.60
CA ARG A 306 3.40 -15.49 7.95
C ARG A 306 4.72 -15.06 7.33
N TRP A 307 4.74 -13.98 6.53
CA TRP A 307 5.95 -13.56 5.83
C TRP A 307 7.00 -12.90 6.73
N VAL A 308 6.57 -12.41 7.89
CA VAL A 308 7.43 -11.75 8.89
C VAL A 308 7.20 -12.38 10.26
N SER A 309 8.26 -12.52 11.05
CA SER A 309 8.27 -13.06 12.41
C SER A 309 8.93 -12.10 13.39
N GLY A 310 9.12 -12.53 14.67
CA GLY A 310 9.79 -11.73 15.70
C GLY A 310 8.83 -10.92 16.57
N GLY A 311 9.36 -9.92 17.26
CA GLY A 311 8.62 -9.13 18.25
C GLY A 311 7.38 -8.45 17.71
N LYS A 312 6.41 -8.22 18.59
CA LYS A 312 5.19 -7.43 18.33
C LYS A 312 5.03 -6.45 19.48
N LEU A 313 4.90 -5.18 19.11
CA LEU A 313 4.61 -4.14 20.09
C LEU A 313 3.72 -3.07 19.43
N PRO A 314 2.49 -2.88 19.92
CA PRO A 314 1.85 -3.63 21.01
C PRO A 314 1.58 -5.10 20.65
N SER A 315 1.22 -5.91 21.63
CA SER A 315 1.04 -7.37 21.43
C SER A 315 -0.07 -7.72 20.43
N ASP A 316 -1.05 -6.85 20.26
CA ASP A 316 -2.16 -6.95 19.28
C ASP A 316 -1.78 -6.42 17.89
N GLN A 317 -0.49 -6.03 17.66
CA GLN A 317 0.00 -5.68 16.32
C GLN A 317 -0.37 -6.78 15.32
N PRO A 318 -1.02 -6.45 14.19
CA PRO A 318 -1.46 -7.46 13.22
C PRO A 318 -0.31 -8.32 12.71
N ASP A 319 -0.54 -9.62 12.58
CA ASP A 319 0.43 -10.48 11.91
C ASP A 319 0.59 -10.04 10.44
N GLY A 320 1.81 -10.13 9.92
CA GLY A 320 2.15 -9.62 8.58
C GLY A 320 2.46 -8.12 8.54
N SER A 321 2.36 -7.40 9.67
CA SER A 321 2.76 -5.99 9.78
C SER A 321 4.13 -5.83 10.43
N PHE A 322 4.74 -4.65 10.29
CA PHE A 322 6.00 -4.27 10.91
C PHE A 322 6.13 -2.76 11.05
N TRP A 323 6.88 -2.31 12.05
CA TRP A 323 7.18 -0.90 12.21
C TRP A 323 8.37 -0.49 11.33
N ILE A 324 8.25 0.68 10.72
CA ILE A 324 9.29 1.34 9.92
C ILE A 324 9.76 2.56 10.69
N GLU A 325 11.07 2.73 10.84
CA GLU A 325 11.65 3.92 11.47
C GLU A 325 11.37 5.20 10.64
N ARG A 326 11.19 6.32 11.31
CA ARG A 326 10.92 7.64 10.70
C ARG A 326 11.82 7.95 9.50
N LYS A 327 13.13 7.76 9.62
CA LYS A 327 14.09 8.03 8.52
C LYS A 327 13.80 7.25 7.24
N ASP A 328 13.32 6.01 7.38
CA ASP A 328 12.99 5.14 6.25
C ASP A 328 11.61 5.46 5.68
N VAL A 329 10.66 5.86 6.54
CA VAL A 329 9.37 6.43 6.11
C VAL A 329 9.59 7.72 5.31
N GLU A 330 10.43 8.64 5.79
CA GLU A 330 10.78 9.87 5.07
C GLU A 330 11.41 9.56 3.70
N ALA A 331 12.26 8.54 3.60
CA ALA A 331 12.84 8.10 2.33
C ALA A 331 11.80 7.50 1.35
N ILE A 332 10.74 6.87 1.87
CA ILE A 332 9.59 6.42 1.09
C ILE A 332 8.77 7.62 0.59
N LEU A 333 8.38 8.52 1.50
CA LEU A 333 7.55 9.68 1.19
C LEU A 333 8.23 10.61 0.16
N ALA A 334 9.56 10.76 0.24
CA ALA A 334 10.35 11.54 -0.71
C ALA A 334 10.26 11.04 -2.16
N GLN A 335 9.83 9.79 -2.41
CA GLN A 335 9.56 9.29 -3.77
C GLN A 335 8.24 9.81 -4.36
N GLY A 336 7.37 10.40 -3.54
CA GLY A 336 6.25 11.22 -3.96
C GLY A 336 4.97 10.47 -4.33
N ASP A 337 4.95 9.13 -4.39
CA ASP A 337 3.75 8.37 -4.80
C ASP A 337 3.02 7.74 -3.59
N SER A 338 2.84 8.55 -2.55
CA SER A 338 2.15 8.20 -1.30
C SER A 338 1.00 9.17 -1.05
N PHE A 339 -0.19 8.66 -0.68
CA PHE A 339 -1.40 9.47 -0.57
C PHE A 339 -2.19 9.14 0.68
N ALA A 340 -2.76 10.13 1.35
CA ALA A 340 -3.83 9.94 2.30
C ALA A 340 -5.16 9.72 1.57
N ILE A 341 -6.04 8.90 2.16
CA ILE A 341 -7.39 8.64 1.66
C ILE A 341 -8.38 9.25 2.64
N GLY A 342 -9.12 10.25 2.20
CA GLY A 342 -10.15 10.93 2.99
C GLY A 342 -11.48 10.18 2.96
N GLY A 343 -12.15 10.12 4.11
CA GLY A 343 -13.43 9.47 4.32
C GLY A 343 -14.63 10.29 3.81
N VAL A 344 -15.79 10.03 4.40
CA VAL A 344 -17.09 10.63 4.02
C VAL A 344 -17.03 12.16 4.04
N ASN A 345 -16.31 12.76 4.99
CA ASN A 345 -16.16 14.20 5.18
C ASN A 345 -14.85 14.78 4.63
N GLY A 346 -14.18 14.07 3.71
CA GLY A 346 -12.86 14.45 3.21
C GLY A 346 -11.79 14.28 4.28
N PHE A 347 -10.95 15.31 4.51
CA PHE A 347 -9.91 15.33 5.53
C PHE A 347 -10.27 16.20 6.74
N ALA A 348 -11.46 16.02 7.27
CA ALA A 348 -11.84 16.67 8.52
C ALA A 348 -10.91 16.26 9.67
N TYR A 349 -10.53 17.21 10.52
CA TYR A 349 -9.82 16.86 11.75
C TYR A 349 -10.73 16.02 12.65
N ARG A 350 -10.19 14.93 13.17
CA ARG A 350 -10.83 14.07 14.17
C ARG A 350 -9.91 13.99 15.38
N ASP A 351 -10.47 14.24 16.56
CA ASP A 351 -9.75 13.95 17.83
C ASP A 351 -10.13 12.53 18.24
N LEU A 352 -9.43 11.56 17.67
CA LEU A 352 -9.66 10.15 17.99
C LEU A 352 -9.23 9.87 19.41
N ASP A 353 -10.10 9.26 20.21
CA ASP A 353 -9.75 8.81 21.55
C ASP A 353 -8.93 7.51 21.46
N HIS A 354 -7.63 7.64 21.66
CA HIS A 354 -6.71 6.50 21.67
C HIS A 354 -6.36 6.07 23.11
N GLY A 355 -6.78 6.84 24.14
CA GLY A 355 -6.39 6.62 25.54
C GLY A 355 -6.91 5.31 26.13
N GLY A 356 -8.12 4.89 25.75
CA GLY A 356 -8.69 3.61 26.20
C GLY A 356 -8.05 2.36 25.57
N TRP A 357 -7.23 2.53 24.52
CA TRP A 357 -6.67 1.41 23.75
C TRP A 357 -5.27 1.00 24.15
N LEU A 358 -4.62 1.79 24.99
CA LEU A 358 -3.29 1.46 25.53
C LEU A 358 -3.36 0.43 26.65
N GLN A 359 -4.56 0.14 27.18
CA GLN A 359 -4.77 -0.87 28.23
C GLN A 359 -5.04 -2.24 27.60
N PRO A 360 -4.14 -3.24 27.74
CA PRO A 360 -4.46 -4.61 27.37
C PRO A 360 -5.63 -5.09 28.24
N GLY A 361 -6.79 -5.38 27.65
CA GLY A 361 -7.94 -5.94 28.34
C GLY A 361 -9.16 -5.04 28.52
N ALA A 362 -9.16 -3.80 28.05
CA ALA A 362 -10.30 -2.89 28.25
C ALA A 362 -11.54 -3.19 27.37
N ASN A 363 -11.49 -4.16 26.48
CA ASN A 363 -12.57 -4.43 25.51
C ASN A 363 -13.28 -5.77 25.67
N ASP A 364 -13.19 -6.46 26.83
CA ASP A 364 -13.85 -7.77 26.99
C ASP A 364 -14.84 -7.86 28.15
N GLU A 365 -15.33 -6.74 28.67
CA GLU A 365 -16.48 -6.78 29.57
C GLU A 365 -17.46 -5.65 29.26
N SER A 366 -18.58 -6.03 28.69
CA SER A 366 -19.92 -5.49 28.90
C SER A 366 -20.74 -5.29 27.62
N LYS A 367 -21.70 -6.08 27.55
CA LYS A 367 -23.07 -6.00 27.06
C LYS A 367 -23.36 -6.65 25.72
#